data_b18c5ca2b72366fdd2e6ccf216ff495c
#
_entry.id   b18c5ca2b72366fdd2e6ccf216ff495c
#
_cell.length_a   1.000
_cell.length_b   1.000
_cell.length_c   1.000
_cell.angle_alpha   90.00
_cell.angle_beta   90.00
_cell.angle_gamma   90.00
#
_symmetry.space_group_name_H-M   'P 1'
#
loop_
_entity.id
_entity.type
_entity.pdbx_description
1 polymer ?
#
loop_
_entity_poly.entity_id
_entity_poly.type
_entity_poly.pdbx_seq_one_letter_code
_entity_poly.pdbx_strand_id
1 'polypeptide(L)'
;MNAFNYTTHSKQVLGDLHTPVSIYLKVRDMYPQSALMESSDYHAGENSLSFIALCPLASIGINSGIVTTTYPDNTRREEPLSQSFRVENALNRFINRFHVEGDDKKFCGLYGYTTFNAVKYFEHIPVKESHDEQNDAPDLLYILYKYIIVFNHFKNELTLVEMLAEGEESNLSQLESAIENRNYASYNFSVTGPVTSTITDEEHKANVRKGIAHCLRGDVFQIVLSRR
;
A
#
# COMPACT_ATOMS: atom_id res chain seq x y z
N MET A 1 -3.52 -6.71 26.83
CA MET A 1 -4.15 -6.93 25.52
C MET A 1 -3.52 -8.17 24.92
N ASN A 2 -4.31 -9.10 24.39
CA ASN A 2 -3.79 -10.34 23.84
C ASN A 2 -2.96 -10.09 22.58
N ALA A 3 -1.84 -10.77 22.43
CA ALA A 3 -1.06 -10.79 21.20
C ALA A 3 -1.75 -11.71 20.17
N PHE A 4 -1.58 -11.40 18.89
CA PHE A 4 -2.00 -12.25 17.78
C PHE A 4 -0.77 -12.98 17.26
N ASN A 5 -0.77 -14.31 17.38
CA ASN A 5 0.35 -15.16 16.99
C ASN A 5 0.04 -15.82 15.65
N TYR A 6 1.01 -15.79 14.74
CA TYR A 6 0.92 -16.40 13.43
C TYR A 6 2.18 -17.20 13.13
N THR A 7 2.00 -18.27 12.37
CA THR A 7 3.10 -19.02 11.77
C THR A 7 3.01 -18.89 10.26
N THR A 8 4.13 -18.65 9.59
CA THR A 8 4.14 -18.58 8.13
C THR A 8 4.23 -19.95 7.51
N HIS A 9 3.46 -20.14 6.45
CA HIS A 9 3.62 -21.24 5.50
C HIS A 9 3.93 -20.65 4.15
N SER A 10 4.98 -21.14 3.46
CA SER A 10 5.37 -20.60 2.17
C SER A 10 5.59 -21.69 1.13
N LYS A 11 5.40 -21.31 -0.15
CA LYS A 11 5.62 -22.16 -1.31
C LYS A 11 6.27 -21.35 -2.42
N GLN A 12 7.32 -21.89 -3.04
CA GLN A 12 7.91 -21.33 -4.26
C GLN A 12 7.27 -21.94 -5.50
N VAL A 13 7.00 -21.07 -6.48
CA VAL A 13 6.41 -21.43 -7.78
C VAL A 13 7.18 -20.71 -8.88
N LEU A 14 7.25 -21.28 -10.07
CA LEU A 14 7.87 -20.62 -11.23
C LEU A 14 7.06 -19.41 -11.68
N GLY A 15 7.75 -18.31 -11.95
CA GLY A 15 7.15 -17.04 -12.37
C GLY A 15 7.18 -16.78 -13.88
N ASP A 16 7.81 -17.65 -14.69
CA ASP A 16 8.11 -17.41 -16.10
C ASP A 16 6.89 -17.04 -16.99
N LEU A 17 5.71 -17.56 -16.63
CA LEU A 17 4.46 -17.32 -17.37
C LEU A 17 3.61 -16.22 -16.76
N HIS A 18 4.11 -15.53 -15.75
CA HIS A 18 3.36 -14.56 -14.97
C HIS A 18 4.04 -13.19 -14.95
N THR A 19 3.24 -12.17 -14.75
CA THR A 19 3.69 -10.84 -14.33
C THR A 19 2.92 -10.43 -13.07
N PRO A 20 3.44 -9.53 -12.23
CA PRO A 20 2.71 -9.06 -11.06
C PRO A 20 1.31 -8.55 -11.42
N VAL A 21 1.17 -7.78 -12.50
CA VAL A 21 -0.12 -7.28 -12.98
C VAL A 21 -1.04 -8.42 -13.42
N SER A 22 -0.53 -9.43 -14.17
CA SER A 22 -1.36 -10.53 -14.61
C SER A 22 -1.88 -11.38 -13.45
N ILE A 23 -1.07 -11.59 -12.41
CA ILE A 23 -1.50 -12.27 -11.18
C ILE A 23 -2.56 -11.43 -10.47
N TYR A 24 -2.30 -10.13 -10.29
CA TYR A 24 -3.22 -9.24 -9.60
C TYR A 24 -4.60 -9.20 -10.26
N LEU A 25 -4.66 -9.17 -11.59
CA LEU A 25 -5.93 -9.21 -12.34
C LEU A 25 -6.73 -10.50 -12.11
N LYS A 26 -6.07 -11.60 -11.81
CA LYS A 26 -6.73 -12.90 -11.53
C LYS A 26 -7.28 -12.98 -10.10
N VAL A 27 -6.65 -12.30 -9.15
CA VAL A 27 -6.96 -12.47 -7.72
C VAL A 27 -7.75 -11.30 -7.13
N ARG A 28 -7.68 -10.10 -7.68
CA ARG A 28 -8.27 -8.88 -7.10
C ARG A 28 -9.78 -8.95 -6.87
N ASP A 29 -10.50 -9.60 -7.79
CA ASP A 29 -11.97 -9.71 -7.70
C ASP A 29 -12.39 -10.78 -6.67
N MET A 30 -11.49 -11.70 -6.34
CA MET A 30 -11.69 -12.72 -5.30
C MET A 30 -11.33 -12.20 -3.91
N TYR A 31 -10.39 -11.26 -3.84
CA TYR A 31 -9.86 -10.69 -2.60
C TYR A 31 -10.03 -9.17 -2.60
N PRO A 32 -11.18 -8.65 -2.15
CA PRO A 32 -11.39 -7.21 -2.05
C PRO A 32 -10.38 -6.58 -1.07
N GLN A 33 -10.07 -5.31 -1.29
CA GLN A 33 -9.03 -4.56 -0.53
C GLN A 33 -7.61 -5.16 -0.66
N SER A 34 -7.34 -5.83 -1.78
CA SER A 34 -5.99 -6.28 -2.12
C SER A 34 -5.10 -5.10 -2.56
N ALA A 35 -3.78 -5.29 -2.49
CA ALA A 35 -2.81 -4.30 -2.93
C ALA A 35 -1.77 -4.91 -3.87
N LEU A 36 -1.39 -4.14 -4.90
CA LEU A 36 -0.26 -4.44 -5.77
C LEU A 36 0.80 -3.34 -5.58
N MET A 37 2.01 -3.73 -5.22
CA MET A 37 3.19 -2.87 -5.15
C MET A 37 4.22 -3.39 -6.13
N GLU A 38 4.30 -2.72 -7.26
CA GLU A 38 5.18 -3.11 -8.36
C GLU A 38 6.47 -2.31 -8.33
N SER A 39 7.61 -3.00 -8.46
CA SER A 39 8.89 -2.34 -8.63
C SER A 39 8.99 -1.76 -10.03
N SER A 40 9.32 -0.48 -10.12
CA SER A 40 9.60 0.21 -11.39
C SER A 40 11.10 0.28 -11.72
N ASP A 41 11.95 -0.34 -10.92
CA ASP A 41 13.39 -0.35 -11.17
C ASP A 41 13.74 -1.35 -12.27
N TYR A 42 14.03 -0.81 -13.45
CA TYR A 42 14.45 -1.59 -14.62
C TYR A 42 15.91 -2.08 -14.54
N HIS A 43 16.67 -1.66 -13.57
CA HIS A 43 18.02 -2.16 -13.30
C HIS A 43 17.91 -3.38 -12.39
N ALA A 44 17.43 -4.50 -12.96
CA ALA A 44 17.20 -5.76 -12.28
C ALA A 44 18.38 -6.18 -11.38
N GLY A 45 18.42 -5.63 -10.18
CA GLY A 45 19.27 -6.10 -9.10
C GLY A 45 18.60 -7.29 -8.40
N GLU A 46 19.38 -8.06 -7.64
CA GLU A 46 18.89 -9.23 -6.90
C GLU A 46 17.71 -8.93 -5.96
N ASN A 47 17.48 -7.66 -5.64
CA ASN A 47 16.41 -7.18 -4.74
C ASN A 47 15.22 -6.55 -5.46
N SER A 48 15.07 -6.70 -6.77
CA SER A 48 13.91 -6.23 -7.50
C SER A 48 12.71 -7.13 -7.24
N LEU A 49 11.87 -6.74 -6.27
CA LEU A 49 10.71 -7.50 -5.83
C LEU A 49 9.43 -6.68 -6.07
N SER A 50 8.37 -7.35 -6.52
CA SER A 50 7.00 -6.84 -6.47
C SER A 50 6.17 -7.67 -5.52
N PHE A 51 5.17 -7.03 -4.89
CA PHE A 51 4.34 -7.66 -3.87
C PHE A 51 2.86 -7.52 -4.24
N ILE A 52 2.12 -8.62 -4.03
CA ILE A 52 0.66 -8.62 -4.06
C ILE A 52 0.19 -9.09 -2.70
N ALA A 53 -0.55 -8.24 -2.01
CA ALA A 53 -1.05 -8.50 -0.67
C ALA A 53 -2.56 -8.72 -0.70
N LEU A 54 -3.05 -9.81 -0.10
CA LEU A 54 -4.43 -10.26 -0.21
C LEU A 54 -5.00 -10.63 1.17
N CYS A 55 -6.29 -10.49 1.33
CA CYS A 55 -7.03 -10.85 2.53
C CYS A 55 -6.56 -10.07 3.78
N PRO A 56 -7.08 -8.85 4.01
CA PRO A 56 -6.75 -8.05 5.18
C PRO A 56 -7.05 -8.77 6.50
N LEU A 57 -6.08 -8.83 7.41
CA LEU A 57 -6.22 -9.36 8.77
C LEU A 57 -6.43 -8.23 9.78
N ALA A 58 -5.71 -7.14 9.60
CA ALA A 58 -5.74 -6.00 10.52
C ALA A 58 -5.36 -4.73 9.77
N SER A 59 -5.78 -3.58 10.27
CA SER A 59 -5.44 -2.30 9.68
C SER A 59 -5.24 -1.21 10.71
N ILE A 60 -4.39 -0.24 10.38
CA ILE A 60 -4.27 1.04 11.06
C ILE A 60 -4.37 2.16 10.04
N GLY A 61 -5.27 3.08 10.27
CA GLY A 61 -5.47 4.28 9.45
C GLY A 61 -5.46 5.53 10.29
N ILE A 62 -5.07 6.66 9.68
CA ILE A 62 -5.16 7.98 10.29
C ILE A 62 -5.88 8.89 9.32
N ASN A 63 -6.94 9.51 9.78
CA ASN A 63 -7.69 10.51 9.03
C ASN A 63 -8.03 11.68 9.94
N SER A 64 -7.70 12.90 9.54
CA SER A 64 -7.98 14.12 10.31
C SER A 64 -7.52 14.03 11.78
N GLY A 65 -6.36 13.41 12.03
CA GLY A 65 -5.80 13.26 13.38
C GLY A 65 -6.44 12.17 14.24
N ILE A 66 -7.36 11.38 13.70
CA ILE A 66 -7.97 10.24 14.41
C ILE A 66 -7.31 8.95 13.89
N VAL A 67 -6.75 8.19 14.82
CA VAL A 67 -6.20 6.85 14.58
C VAL A 67 -7.32 5.83 14.67
N THR A 68 -7.57 5.09 13.60
CA THR A 68 -8.50 3.95 13.59
C THR A 68 -7.71 2.66 13.44
N THR A 69 -7.90 1.72 14.35
CA THR A 69 -7.30 0.37 14.26
C THR A 69 -8.37 -0.70 14.21
N THR A 70 -8.18 -1.68 13.33
CA THR A 70 -9.03 -2.88 13.25
C THR A 70 -8.14 -4.11 13.43
N TYR A 71 -8.57 -5.06 14.26
CA TYR A 71 -7.81 -6.26 14.61
C TYR A 71 -8.49 -7.53 14.09
N PRO A 72 -7.79 -8.69 14.08
CA PRO A 72 -8.32 -9.95 13.56
C PRO A 72 -9.54 -10.48 14.33
N ASP A 73 -9.71 -10.06 15.58
CA ASP A 73 -10.89 -10.36 16.40
C ASP A 73 -12.09 -9.43 16.14
N ASN A 74 -12.02 -8.65 15.05
CA ASN A 74 -12.98 -7.60 14.68
C ASN A 74 -13.08 -6.45 15.69
N THR A 75 -12.19 -6.36 16.65
CA THR A 75 -12.11 -5.19 17.55
C THR A 75 -11.69 -3.98 16.74
N ARG A 76 -12.50 -2.93 16.77
CA ARG A 76 -12.18 -1.61 16.21
C ARG A 76 -11.99 -0.59 17.31
N ARG A 77 -10.98 0.27 17.19
CA ARG A 77 -10.69 1.35 18.12
C ARG A 77 -10.40 2.65 17.38
N GLU A 78 -10.85 3.74 17.97
CA GLU A 78 -10.59 5.09 17.49
C GLU A 78 -10.02 5.92 18.62
N GLU A 79 -8.91 6.60 18.38
CA GLU A 79 -8.24 7.46 19.35
C GLU A 79 -7.67 8.69 18.65
N PRO A 80 -7.88 9.90 19.21
CA PRO A 80 -7.28 11.10 18.65
C PRO A 80 -5.77 11.14 18.93
N LEU A 81 -5.00 11.61 17.94
CA LEU A 81 -3.60 11.96 18.15
C LEU A 81 -3.48 13.11 19.15
N SER A 82 -2.43 13.10 19.94
CA SER A 82 -2.12 14.11 20.95
C SER A 82 -0.60 14.26 21.11
N GLN A 83 -0.17 15.21 21.95
CA GLN A 83 1.26 15.37 22.27
C GLN A 83 1.87 14.11 22.91
N SER A 84 1.08 13.37 23.69
CA SER A 84 1.50 12.12 24.36
C SER A 84 1.23 10.86 23.54
N PHE A 85 0.42 10.96 22.49
CA PHE A 85 0.06 9.85 21.62
C PHE A 85 0.22 10.25 20.14
N ARG A 86 1.44 10.13 19.64
CA ARG A 86 1.83 10.48 18.28
C ARG A 86 1.69 9.27 17.33
N VAL A 87 1.86 9.51 16.04
CA VAL A 87 1.77 8.48 14.99
C VAL A 87 2.71 7.31 15.26
N GLU A 88 3.95 7.60 15.68
CA GLU A 88 4.95 6.57 15.99
C GLU A 88 4.50 5.66 17.13
N ASN A 89 3.85 6.24 18.16
CA ASN A 89 3.30 5.46 19.27
C ASN A 89 2.15 4.58 18.81
N ALA A 90 1.27 5.10 17.93
CA ALA A 90 0.15 4.36 17.39
C ALA A 90 0.63 3.17 16.55
N LEU A 91 1.58 3.39 15.62
CA LEU A 91 2.16 2.35 14.78
C LEU A 91 2.88 1.29 15.62
N ASN A 92 3.75 1.69 16.54
CA ASN A 92 4.46 0.74 17.40
C ASN A 92 3.50 -0.08 18.28
N ARG A 93 2.47 0.56 18.85
CA ARG A 93 1.45 -0.13 19.64
C ARG A 93 0.67 -1.13 18.79
N PHE A 94 0.37 -0.79 17.53
CA PHE A 94 -0.30 -1.67 16.60
C PHE A 94 0.57 -2.87 16.21
N ILE A 95 1.80 -2.62 15.75
CA ILE A 95 2.74 -3.65 15.28
C ILE A 95 3.07 -4.65 16.39
N ASN A 96 3.31 -4.17 17.62
CA ASN A 96 3.66 -5.00 18.77
C ASN A 96 2.53 -5.95 19.23
N ARG A 97 1.35 -5.87 18.61
CA ARG A 97 0.26 -6.82 18.81
C ARG A 97 0.41 -8.11 18.02
N PHE A 98 1.27 -8.12 17.00
CA PHE A 98 1.43 -9.23 16.08
C PHE A 98 2.79 -9.89 16.28
N HIS A 99 2.78 -11.20 16.47
CA HIS A 99 3.97 -12.02 16.54
C HIS A 99 3.92 -13.03 15.40
N VAL A 100 4.92 -13.01 14.52
CA VAL A 100 4.98 -13.86 13.33
C VAL A 100 6.27 -14.66 13.36
N GLU A 101 6.15 -15.97 13.27
CA GLU A 101 7.27 -16.92 13.22
C GLU A 101 7.25 -17.72 11.92
N GLY A 102 8.36 -18.40 11.62
CA GLY A 102 8.48 -19.28 10.47
C GLY A 102 9.31 -18.71 9.34
N ASP A 103 9.40 -19.50 8.25
CA ASP A 103 10.14 -19.15 7.05
C ASP A 103 9.43 -18.01 6.30
N ASP A 104 10.21 -17.16 5.62
CA ASP A 104 9.68 -16.01 4.85
C ASP A 104 8.86 -14.98 5.64
N LYS A 105 8.87 -15.02 6.99
CA LYS A 105 8.26 -13.99 7.85
C LYS A 105 8.72 -12.56 7.52
N LYS A 106 9.87 -12.40 6.87
CA LYS A 106 10.39 -11.11 6.40
C LYS A 106 9.45 -10.39 5.43
N PHE A 107 8.55 -11.12 4.79
CA PHE A 107 7.53 -10.58 3.89
C PHE A 107 6.20 -10.27 4.61
N CYS A 108 6.06 -10.71 5.86
CA CYS A 108 4.84 -10.48 6.64
C CYS A 108 4.94 -9.14 7.39
N GLY A 109 4.62 -8.06 6.69
CA GLY A 109 4.67 -6.69 7.20
C GLY A 109 3.38 -5.94 6.95
N LEU A 110 3.45 -4.65 7.19
CA LEU A 110 2.38 -3.71 6.88
C LEU A 110 2.55 -3.16 5.47
N TYR A 111 1.51 -3.25 4.68
CA TYR A 111 1.46 -2.75 3.31
C TYR A 111 0.43 -1.63 3.20
N GLY A 112 0.80 -0.53 2.58
CA GLY A 112 -0.10 0.60 2.51
C GLY A 112 0.57 1.87 1.99
N TYR A 113 0.06 3.02 2.42
CA TYR A 113 0.56 4.31 1.99
C TYR A 113 0.50 5.36 3.09
N THR A 114 1.30 6.38 2.90
CA THR A 114 1.23 7.65 3.62
C THR A 114 1.10 8.76 2.59
N THR A 115 0.09 9.61 2.70
CA THR A 115 -0.09 10.74 1.79
C THR A 115 0.96 11.82 2.04
N PHE A 116 1.14 12.72 1.06
CA PHE A 116 2.03 13.86 1.23
C PHE A 116 1.62 14.74 2.42
N ASN A 117 0.32 14.98 2.60
CA ASN A 117 -0.19 15.83 3.68
C ASN A 117 -0.02 15.24 5.09
N ALA A 118 0.25 13.95 5.20
CA ALA A 118 0.57 13.32 6.49
C ALA A 118 1.87 13.85 7.12
N VAL A 119 2.70 14.59 6.38
CA VAL A 119 3.90 15.26 6.91
C VAL A 119 3.56 16.14 8.13
N LYS A 120 2.34 16.70 8.20
CA LYS A 120 1.84 17.48 9.36
C LYS A 120 1.86 16.72 10.68
N TYR A 121 1.89 15.38 10.65
CA TYR A 121 1.95 14.55 11.86
C TYR A 121 3.38 14.29 12.34
N PHE A 122 4.37 14.53 11.50
CA PHE A 122 5.79 14.27 11.78
C PHE A 122 6.59 15.55 11.96
N GLU A 123 6.21 16.61 11.22
CA GLU A 123 6.93 17.88 11.17
C GLU A 123 6.03 19.07 11.50
N HIS A 124 6.61 20.15 12.02
CA HIS A 124 5.92 21.41 12.31
C HIS A 124 5.79 22.26 11.05
N ILE A 125 5.07 21.75 10.05
CA ILE A 125 4.84 22.42 8.77
C ILE A 125 3.36 22.71 8.62
N PRO A 126 2.97 23.97 8.31
CA PRO A 126 1.57 24.30 8.03
C PRO A 126 1.17 23.69 6.68
N VAL A 127 0.39 22.62 6.72
CA VAL A 127 -0.21 22.01 5.54
C VAL A 127 -1.62 22.58 5.38
N LYS A 128 -1.92 23.14 4.21
CA LYS A 128 -3.27 23.55 3.88
C LYS A 128 -4.13 22.30 3.68
N GLU A 129 -5.12 22.12 4.52
CA GLU A 129 -6.11 21.07 4.31
C GLU A 129 -7.01 21.50 3.13
N SER A 130 -7.02 20.71 2.07
CA SER A 130 -8.06 20.79 1.06
C SER A 130 -9.10 19.72 1.38
N HIS A 131 -10.24 20.13 1.84
CA HIS A 131 -11.40 19.25 1.93
C HIS A 131 -11.96 19.10 0.51
N ASP A 132 -11.46 18.09 -0.20
CA ASP A 132 -12.08 17.62 -1.43
C ASP A 132 -13.09 16.56 -1.02
N GLU A 133 -14.37 16.85 -1.11
CA GLU A 133 -15.47 15.90 -0.79
C GLU A 133 -15.41 14.62 -1.64
N GLN A 134 -14.65 14.65 -2.73
CA GLN A 134 -14.44 13.49 -3.60
C GLN A 134 -13.23 12.61 -3.18
N ASN A 135 -12.43 13.06 -2.22
CA ASN A 135 -11.26 12.33 -1.74
C ASN A 135 -11.43 11.99 -0.26
N ASP A 136 -11.92 10.79 0.01
CA ASP A 136 -12.12 10.21 1.34
C ASP A 136 -10.93 9.36 1.81
N ALA A 137 -9.83 9.31 1.03
CA ALA A 137 -8.65 8.53 1.38
C ALA A 137 -8.03 9.03 2.69
N PRO A 138 -7.76 8.15 3.66
CA PRO A 138 -7.09 8.54 4.89
C PRO A 138 -5.67 9.08 4.62
N ASP A 139 -5.18 9.95 5.51
CA ASP A 139 -3.83 10.50 5.45
C ASP A 139 -2.75 9.40 5.50
N LEU A 140 -3.04 8.31 6.20
CA LEU A 140 -2.19 7.14 6.32
C LEU A 140 -3.07 5.90 6.44
N LEU A 141 -2.72 4.84 5.70
CA LEU A 141 -3.37 3.54 5.80
C LEU A 141 -2.33 2.43 5.63
N TYR A 142 -2.21 1.57 6.63
CA TYR A 142 -1.40 0.35 6.59
C TYR A 142 -2.24 -0.86 6.99
N ILE A 143 -2.06 -1.93 6.25
CA ILE A 143 -2.83 -3.17 6.39
C ILE A 143 -1.87 -4.35 6.54
N LEU A 144 -2.17 -5.23 7.50
CA LEU A 144 -1.57 -6.55 7.62
C LEU A 144 -2.42 -7.54 6.82
N TYR A 145 -1.79 -8.29 5.92
CA TYR A 145 -2.49 -9.21 5.04
C TYR A 145 -2.17 -10.67 5.36
N LYS A 146 -3.12 -11.55 5.12
CA LYS A 146 -2.95 -13.00 5.30
C LYS A 146 -2.03 -13.61 4.26
N TYR A 147 -2.18 -13.23 2.99
CA TYR A 147 -1.39 -13.74 1.88
C TYR A 147 -0.51 -12.65 1.29
N ILE A 148 0.75 -13.00 1.05
CA ILE A 148 1.69 -12.16 0.31
C ILE A 148 2.25 -13.00 -0.83
N ILE A 149 2.09 -12.52 -2.06
CA ILE A 149 2.74 -13.07 -3.25
C ILE A 149 3.93 -12.17 -3.56
N VAL A 150 5.12 -12.73 -3.51
CA VAL A 150 6.38 -12.03 -3.81
C VAL A 150 6.86 -12.47 -5.16
N PHE A 151 6.96 -11.52 -6.09
CA PHE A 151 7.54 -11.75 -7.41
C PHE A 151 8.98 -11.26 -7.42
N ASN A 152 9.92 -12.18 -7.60
CA ASN A 152 11.34 -11.86 -7.79
C ASN A 152 11.63 -11.71 -9.29
N HIS A 153 11.84 -10.46 -9.73
CA HIS A 153 12.08 -10.15 -11.14
C HIS A 153 13.42 -10.67 -11.65
N PHE A 154 14.42 -10.79 -10.78
CA PHE A 154 15.73 -11.28 -11.17
C PHE A 154 15.75 -12.80 -11.42
N LYS A 155 15.02 -13.56 -10.58
CA LYS A 155 14.99 -15.01 -10.65
C LYS A 155 13.79 -15.57 -11.41
N ASN A 156 12.81 -14.73 -11.77
CA ASN A 156 11.50 -15.14 -12.29
C ASN A 156 10.81 -16.18 -11.39
N GLU A 157 10.86 -15.95 -10.08
CA GLU A 157 10.27 -16.82 -9.06
C GLU A 157 9.14 -16.11 -8.33
N LEU A 158 8.13 -16.88 -7.98
CA LEU A 158 7.05 -16.48 -7.07
C LEU A 158 7.24 -17.18 -5.73
N THR A 159 7.17 -16.42 -4.64
CA THR A 159 7.02 -16.96 -3.31
C THR A 159 5.61 -16.62 -2.81
N LEU A 160 4.81 -17.65 -2.57
CA LEU A 160 3.51 -17.52 -1.94
C LEU A 160 3.69 -17.68 -0.44
N VAL A 161 3.30 -16.68 0.35
CA VAL A 161 3.41 -16.69 1.81
C VAL A 161 2.03 -16.53 2.41
N GLU A 162 1.70 -17.39 3.38
CA GLU A 162 0.45 -17.34 4.13
C GLU A 162 0.75 -17.24 5.62
N MET A 163 0.04 -16.38 6.33
CA MET A 163 0.05 -16.29 7.79
C MET A 163 -1.12 -17.08 8.36
N LEU A 164 -0.82 -18.08 9.17
CA LEU A 164 -1.78 -18.98 9.81
C LEU A 164 -1.86 -18.70 11.31
N ALA A 165 -3.06 -18.52 11.83
CA ALA A 165 -3.32 -18.55 13.25
C ALA A 165 -3.24 -20.01 13.77
N GLU A 166 -3.12 -20.19 15.09
CA GLU A 166 -3.08 -21.52 15.71
C GLU A 166 -4.32 -22.34 15.33
N GLY A 167 -4.10 -23.56 14.83
CA GLY A 167 -5.16 -24.47 14.41
C GLY A 167 -5.79 -24.18 13.06
N GLU A 168 -5.30 -23.19 12.31
CA GLU A 168 -5.78 -22.85 10.97
C GLU A 168 -5.06 -23.72 9.93
N GLU A 169 -5.82 -24.23 8.95
CA GLU A 169 -5.27 -25.01 7.83
C GLU A 169 -4.85 -24.11 6.69
N SER A 170 -3.79 -24.51 5.97
CA SER A 170 -3.26 -23.75 4.83
C SER A 170 -4.18 -23.82 3.61
N ASN A 171 -4.37 -22.67 2.96
CA ASN A 171 -5.11 -22.51 1.72
C ASN A 171 -4.22 -22.11 0.53
N LEU A 172 -2.90 -22.27 0.61
CA LEU A 172 -1.97 -21.92 -0.47
C LEU A 172 -2.27 -22.65 -1.79
N SER A 173 -2.78 -23.88 -1.74
CA SER A 173 -3.16 -24.63 -2.94
C SER A 173 -4.33 -23.97 -3.70
N GLN A 174 -5.26 -23.34 -2.98
CA GLN A 174 -6.38 -22.60 -3.59
C GLN A 174 -5.86 -21.29 -4.22
N LEU A 175 -4.95 -20.60 -3.55
CA LEU A 175 -4.31 -19.40 -4.08
C LEU A 175 -3.51 -19.72 -5.34
N GLU A 176 -2.72 -20.78 -5.33
CA GLU A 176 -1.98 -21.25 -6.50
C GLU A 176 -2.92 -21.56 -7.68
N SER A 177 -4.02 -22.28 -7.42
CA SER A 177 -5.02 -22.57 -8.43
C SER A 177 -5.65 -21.31 -9.02
N ALA A 178 -5.85 -20.27 -8.22
CA ALA A 178 -6.35 -18.97 -8.69
C ALA A 178 -5.33 -18.26 -9.58
N ILE A 179 -4.04 -18.33 -9.25
CA ILE A 179 -2.95 -17.76 -10.06
C ILE A 179 -2.83 -18.48 -11.41
N GLU A 180 -2.97 -19.80 -11.42
CA GLU A 180 -2.90 -20.63 -12.64
C GLU A 180 -4.16 -20.51 -13.51
N ASN A 181 -5.27 -20.00 -12.96
CA ASN A 181 -6.52 -19.86 -13.71
C ASN A 181 -6.31 -18.89 -14.90
N ARG A 182 -6.71 -19.37 -16.08
CA ARG A 182 -6.65 -18.58 -17.32
C ARG A 182 -7.94 -17.77 -17.57
N ASN A 183 -9.01 -18.09 -16.86
CA ASN A 183 -10.29 -17.40 -16.96
C ASN A 183 -10.41 -16.36 -15.83
N TYR A 184 -10.08 -15.12 -16.11
CA TYR A 184 -10.29 -13.99 -15.20
C TYR A 184 -11.10 -12.90 -15.89
N ALA A 185 -11.80 -12.10 -15.09
CA ALA A 185 -12.63 -11.03 -15.61
C ALA A 185 -11.76 -9.96 -16.29
N SER A 186 -12.13 -9.60 -17.52
CA SER A 186 -11.59 -8.44 -18.21
C SER A 186 -12.68 -7.39 -18.36
N TYR A 187 -12.32 -6.14 -18.07
CA TYR A 187 -13.25 -5.02 -18.14
C TYR A 187 -12.84 -4.12 -19.30
N ASN A 188 -13.82 -3.78 -20.14
CA ASN A 188 -13.59 -2.82 -21.20
C ASN A 188 -13.37 -1.43 -20.59
N PHE A 189 -12.27 -0.80 -20.96
CA PHE A 189 -11.99 0.58 -20.61
C PHE A 189 -12.20 1.47 -21.84
N SER A 190 -12.93 2.56 -21.67
CA SER A 190 -13.06 3.59 -22.68
C SER A 190 -13.02 4.98 -22.04
N VAL A 191 -12.33 5.90 -22.68
CA VAL A 191 -12.32 7.32 -22.26
C VAL A 191 -13.58 7.97 -22.81
N THR A 192 -14.39 8.55 -21.94
CA THR A 192 -15.60 9.29 -22.32
C THR A 192 -15.38 10.78 -22.05
N GLY A 193 -15.42 11.58 -23.10
CA GLY A 193 -15.29 13.03 -23.02
C GLY A 193 -13.88 13.57 -23.31
N PRO A 194 -13.74 14.89 -23.40
CA PRO A 194 -12.49 15.56 -23.69
C PRO A 194 -11.55 15.55 -22.48
N VAL A 195 -10.25 15.62 -22.74
CA VAL A 195 -9.26 15.91 -21.70
C VAL A 195 -9.48 17.34 -21.20
N THR A 196 -9.72 17.47 -19.90
CA THR A 196 -9.89 18.77 -19.23
C THR A 196 -8.75 19.02 -18.25
N SER A 197 -8.55 20.26 -17.88
CA SER A 197 -7.52 20.64 -16.93
C SER A 197 -8.08 21.59 -15.88
N THR A 198 -7.55 21.50 -14.66
CA THR A 198 -7.95 22.38 -13.54
C THR A 198 -7.49 23.81 -13.67
N ILE A 199 -6.47 24.08 -14.50
CA ILE A 199 -5.94 25.41 -14.78
C ILE A 199 -5.65 25.56 -16.28
N THR A 200 -5.69 26.77 -16.78
CA THR A 200 -5.36 27.08 -18.17
C THR A 200 -3.86 26.93 -18.46
N ASP A 201 -3.49 26.88 -19.74
CA ASP A 201 -2.09 26.83 -20.16
C ASP A 201 -1.32 28.07 -19.70
N GLU A 202 -1.94 29.26 -19.78
CA GLU A 202 -1.30 30.50 -19.38
C GLU A 202 -1.08 30.59 -17.86
N GLU A 203 -2.02 30.09 -17.05
CA GLU A 203 -1.86 29.98 -15.60
C GLU A 203 -0.73 29.01 -15.26
N HIS A 204 -0.66 27.87 -15.94
CA HIS A 204 0.42 26.90 -15.72
C HIS A 204 1.79 27.51 -16.07
N LYS A 205 1.91 28.18 -17.22
CA LYS A 205 3.15 28.89 -17.61
C LYS A 205 3.53 29.99 -16.61
N ALA A 206 2.56 30.71 -16.06
CA ALA A 206 2.81 31.70 -15.01
C ALA A 206 3.34 31.05 -13.74
N ASN A 207 2.78 29.91 -13.32
CA ASN A 207 3.27 29.13 -12.18
C ASN A 207 4.70 28.62 -12.41
N VAL A 208 5.01 28.15 -13.62
CA VAL A 208 6.38 27.74 -13.99
C VAL A 208 7.37 28.90 -13.86
N ARG A 209 7.05 30.09 -14.40
CA ARG A 209 7.92 31.27 -14.26
C ARG A 209 8.16 31.63 -12.79
N LYS A 210 7.11 31.56 -11.97
CA LYS A 210 7.20 31.77 -10.51
C LYS A 210 8.10 30.73 -9.85
N GLY A 211 7.96 29.44 -10.21
CA GLY A 211 8.81 28.36 -9.73
C GLY A 211 10.28 28.56 -10.07
N ILE A 212 10.58 28.96 -11.32
CA ILE A 212 11.95 29.31 -11.76
C ILE A 212 12.52 30.43 -10.89
N ALA A 213 11.75 31.48 -10.60
CA ALA A 213 12.21 32.57 -9.74
C ALA A 213 12.54 32.12 -8.33
N HIS A 214 11.81 31.16 -7.76
CA HIS A 214 12.11 30.55 -6.45
C HIS A 214 13.40 29.73 -6.49
N CYS A 215 13.64 28.94 -7.54
CA CYS A 215 14.89 28.20 -7.72
C CYS A 215 16.10 29.14 -7.83
N LEU A 216 15.99 30.22 -8.62
CA LEU A 216 17.05 31.19 -8.81
C LEU A 216 17.41 31.97 -7.54
N ARG A 217 16.46 32.17 -6.64
CA ARG A 217 16.71 32.79 -5.32
C ARG A 217 17.31 31.84 -4.30
N GLY A 218 17.32 30.54 -4.59
CA GLY A 218 17.77 29.51 -3.65
C GLY A 218 16.72 29.12 -2.59
N ASP A 219 15.45 29.47 -2.79
CA ASP A 219 14.35 29.10 -1.89
C ASP A 219 14.11 27.57 -1.89
N VAL A 220 14.41 26.93 -3.02
CA VAL A 220 14.28 25.47 -3.22
C VAL A 220 15.39 24.96 -4.14
N PHE A 221 15.80 23.72 -3.97
CA PHE A 221 16.74 23.04 -4.87
C PHE A 221 16.02 22.51 -6.11
N GLN A 222 14.81 22.03 -5.92
CA GLN A 222 13.96 21.47 -6.95
C GLN A 222 12.51 21.79 -6.63
N ILE A 223 11.72 22.07 -7.66
CA ILE A 223 10.27 22.25 -7.56
C ILE A 223 9.61 21.48 -8.70
N VAL A 224 8.58 20.71 -8.38
CA VAL A 224 7.74 20.00 -9.34
C VAL A 224 6.36 20.65 -9.33
N LEU A 225 5.98 21.25 -10.46
CA LEU A 225 4.68 21.87 -10.65
C LEU A 225 3.79 20.91 -11.42
N SER A 226 2.69 20.51 -10.81
CA SER A 226 1.72 19.63 -11.45
C SER A 226 0.46 20.38 -11.87
N ARG A 227 -0.18 19.82 -12.89
CA ARG A 227 -1.46 20.27 -13.44
C ARG A 227 -2.36 19.04 -13.57
N ARG A 228 -3.48 19.09 -12.93
CA ARG A 228 -4.47 18.03 -13.00
C ARG A 228 -5.43 18.22 -14.17
#